data_ecdb46a8c78bce1cabb5e8f41747d07a
#
_entry.id   ecdb46a8c78bce1cabb5e8f41747d07a
#
_cell.length_a   1.000
_cell.length_b   1.000
_cell.length_c   1.000
_cell.angle_alpha   90.00
_cell.angle_beta   90.00
_cell.angle_gamma   90.00
#
_symmetry.space_group_name_H-M   'P 1'
#
loop_
_entity.id
_entity.type
_entity.pdbx_description
1 polymer ?
#
loop_
_entity_poly.entity_id
_entity_poly.type
_entity_poly.pdbx_seq_one_letter_code
_entity_poly.pdbx_strand_id
1 'polypeptide(L)'
;MTPRGFFRRHGPFAVSEIAERVGTDVASGANSSCLITDIRPLSEAGPGDLSFLDNRRYASELQATSAGACFLRREHASKLPADTVGLFTDRPYHALARALCLFYPDAGRPLVYQGQDGPVH
;
A
#
# COMPACT_ATOMS: atom_id res chain seq x y z
N MET A 1 19.39 0.16 -15.72
CA MET A 1 18.88 0.71 -16.23
C MET A 1 17.65 0.30 -16.42
N THR A 2 16.93 0.74 -16.37
CA THR A 2 15.80 0.47 -16.43
C THR A 2 15.40 0.40 -17.63
N PRO A 3 14.97 -0.43 -17.96
CA PRO A 3 14.62 -0.63 -19.17
C PRO A 3 13.73 0.22 -19.56
N ARG A 4 14.20 0.80 -19.99
CA ARG A 4 13.61 1.36 -20.58
C ARG A 4 12.82 2.21 -20.14
N GLY A 5 12.97 2.64 -19.19
CA GLY A 5 12.29 3.69 -18.80
C GLY A 5 10.88 3.50 -18.67
N PHE A 6 10.50 2.36 -18.56
CA PHE A 6 9.19 2.18 -18.40
C PHE A 6 8.79 2.52 -17.06
N PHE A 7 8.63 1.70 -16.08
CA PHE A 7 8.04 1.96 -14.80
C PHE A 7 9.16 2.11 -13.81
N ARG A 8 9.68 3.30 -13.69
CA ARG A 8 10.72 3.54 -12.71
C ARG A 8 10.08 3.64 -11.36
N ARG A 9 10.51 2.80 -10.45
CA ARG A 9 10.02 2.82 -9.10
C ARG A 9 10.75 3.91 -8.30
N HIS A 10 9.99 4.72 -7.61
CA HIS A 10 10.53 5.74 -6.73
C HIS A 10 10.59 5.20 -5.31
N GLY A 11 11.17 5.93 -4.38
CA GLY A 11 11.32 5.51 -3.02
C GLY A 11 12.75 5.09 -2.75
N PRO A 12 13.01 4.40 -1.63
CA PRO A 12 11.99 3.96 -0.68
C PRO A 12 11.33 5.11 0.07
N PHE A 13 10.17 4.87 0.64
CA PHE A 13 9.46 5.86 1.42
C PHE A 13 9.23 5.32 2.83
N ALA A 14 9.35 6.18 3.83
CA ALA A 14 9.00 5.78 5.19
C ALA A 14 7.51 5.61 5.30
N VAL A 15 7.07 4.71 6.17
CA VAL A 15 5.64 4.48 6.37
C VAL A 15 4.93 5.77 6.74
N SER A 16 5.55 6.61 7.58
CA SER A 16 4.94 7.89 7.96
C SER A 16 4.74 8.80 6.75
N GLU A 17 5.66 8.79 5.84
CA GLU A 17 5.56 9.60 4.63
C GLU A 17 4.45 9.09 3.73
N ILE A 18 4.34 7.78 3.59
CA ILE A 18 3.27 7.18 2.79
C ILE A 18 1.92 7.55 3.40
N ALA A 19 1.79 7.40 4.72
CA ALA A 19 0.55 7.70 5.40
C ALA A 19 0.12 9.14 5.18
N GLU A 20 1.07 10.05 5.27
CA GLU A 20 0.77 11.46 5.09
C GLU A 20 0.37 11.78 3.66
N ARG A 21 1.09 11.25 2.70
CA ARG A 21 0.80 11.55 1.30
C ARG A 21 -0.46 10.89 0.78
N VAL A 22 -0.78 9.73 1.31
CA VAL A 22 -1.98 9.02 0.88
C VAL A 22 -3.20 9.42 1.69
N GLY A 23 -2.98 9.91 2.91
CA GLY A 23 -4.07 10.35 3.76
C GLY A 23 -4.65 9.24 4.63
N THR A 24 -3.79 8.45 5.24
CA THR A 24 -4.24 7.38 6.12
C THR A 24 -3.71 7.61 7.53
N ASP A 25 -4.27 6.91 8.51
CA ASP A 25 -3.86 7.03 9.90
C ASP A 25 -2.95 5.87 10.28
N VAL A 26 -1.78 6.19 10.85
CA VAL A 26 -0.84 5.15 11.28
C VAL A 26 -1.30 4.60 12.62
N ALA A 27 -1.20 3.28 12.79
CA ALA A 27 -1.58 2.64 14.04
C ALA A 27 -0.70 3.15 15.18
N SER A 28 -1.30 3.34 16.36
CA SER A 28 -0.57 3.81 17.53
C SER A 28 0.55 2.86 17.90
N GLY A 29 1.70 3.42 18.24
CA GLY A 29 2.84 2.61 18.69
C GLY A 29 3.56 1.89 17.57
N ALA A 30 3.15 2.11 16.33
CA ALA A 30 3.79 1.44 15.21
C ALA A 30 5.12 2.07 14.84
N ASN A 31 5.98 1.29 14.20
CA ASN A 31 7.26 1.79 13.72
C ASN A 31 7.08 2.51 12.38
N SER A 32 6.71 3.76 12.45
CA SER A 32 6.40 4.54 11.25
C SER A 32 7.62 4.97 10.46
N SER A 33 8.81 4.71 10.97
CA SER A 33 10.03 5.03 10.23
C SER A 33 10.49 3.87 9.35
N CYS A 34 9.81 2.74 9.39
CA CYS A 34 10.11 1.60 8.53
C CYS A 34 10.06 2.03 7.06
N LEU A 35 11.02 1.56 6.27
CA LEU A 35 11.09 1.94 4.86
C LEU A 35 10.39 0.92 3.98
N ILE A 36 9.60 1.43 3.06
CA ILE A 36 8.87 0.60 2.10
C ILE A 36 9.44 0.81 0.72
N THR A 37 9.74 -0.27 0.03
CA THR A 37 10.36 -0.19 -1.30
C THR A 37 9.43 -0.59 -2.43
N ASP A 38 8.37 -1.32 -2.15
CA ASP A 38 7.48 -1.77 -3.22
C ASP A 38 6.10 -2.10 -2.66
N ILE A 39 5.19 -2.48 -3.53
CA ILE A 39 3.83 -2.85 -3.18
C ILE A 39 3.57 -4.26 -3.69
N ARG A 40 3.06 -5.13 -2.83
CA ARG A 40 2.79 -6.53 -3.17
C ARG A 40 1.54 -7.03 -2.48
N PRO A 41 0.90 -8.06 -3.03
CA PRO A 41 -0.25 -8.67 -2.36
C PRO A 41 0.14 -9.26 -1.01
N LEU A 42 -0.83 -9.43 -0.13
CA LEU A 42 -0.59 -9.92 1.22
C LEU A 42 0.18 -11.23 1.25
N SER A 43 -0.11 -12.14 0.34
CA SER A 43 0.53 -13.46 0.35
C SER A 43 1.99 -13.43 -0.10
N GLU A 44 2.40 -12.34 -0.76
CA GLU A 44 3.76 -12.25 -1.29
C GLU A 44 4.60 -11.16 -0.65
N ALA A 45 3.99 -10.33 0.17
CA ALA A 45 4.69 -9.17 0.72
C ALA A 45 5.69 -9.55 1.79
N GLY A 46 6.83 -8.88 1.79
CA GLY A 46 7.86 -9.02 2.80
C GLY A 46 7.99 -7.74 3.61
N PRO A 47 8.99 -7.67 4.51
CA PRO A 47 9.12 -6.53 5.44
C PRO A 47 9.29 -5.18 4.77
N GLY A 48 9.78 -5.15 3.55
CA GLY A 48 9.93 -3.89 2.82
C GLY A 48 8.76 -3.59 1.89
N ASP A 49 7.67 -4.33 1.97
CA ASP A 49 6.55 -4.16 1.07
C ASP A 49 5.33 -3.61 1.76
N LEU A 50 4.58 -2.81 0.99
CA LEU A 50 3.30 -2.28 1.42
C LEU A 50 2.21 -3.15 0.78
N SER A 51 1.20 -3.50 1.56
CA SER A 51 0.11 -4.29 1.03
C SER A 51 -1.22 -3.63 1.38
N PHE A 52 -2.32 -4.32 1.13
CA PHE A 52 -3.64 -3.79 1.42
C PHE A 52 -4.64 -4.91 1.64
N LEU A 53 -5.68 -4.63 2.41
CA LEU A 53 -6.78 -5.54 2.62
C LEU A 53 -8.06 -4.78 2.32
N ASP A 54 -8.67 -5.04 1.18
CA ASP A 54 -9.90 -4.36 0.80
C ASP A 54 -11.13 -5.23 1.01
N ASN A 55 -10.96 -6.54 0.97
CA ASN A 55 -12.07 -7.47 1.09
C ASN A 55 -11.82 -8.39 2.27
N ARG A 56 -12.75 -8.41 3.23
CA ARG A 56 -12.56 -9.19 4.45
C ARG A 56 -12.40 -10.70 4.22
N ARG A 57 -12.76 -11.19 3.05
CA ARG A 57 -12.55 -12.60 2.77
C ARG A 57 -11.07 -12.96 2.74
N TYR A 58 -10.20 -11.95 2.61
CA TYR A 58 -8.76 -12.18 2.62
C TYR A 58 -8.13 -11.87 3.97
N ALA A 59 -8.93 -11.74 5.03
CA ALA A 59 -8.40 -11.41 6.34
C ALA A 59 -7.44 -12.47 6.88
N SER A 60 -7.62 -13.73 6.47
CA SER A 60 -6.68 -14.77 6.90
C SER A 60 -5.30 -14.56 6.29
N GLU A 61 -5.24 -13.98 5.11
CA GLU A 61 -3.95 -13.66 4.49
C GLU A 61 -3.26 -12.52 5.24
N LEU A 62 -4.04 -11.61 5.79
CA LEU A 62 -3.49 -10.54 6.61
C LEU A 62 -2.80 -11.11 7.84
N GLN A 63 -3.43 -12.09 8.49
CA GLN A 63 -2.85 -12.70 9.69
C GLN A 63 -1.52 -13.39 9.42
N ALA A 64 -1.32 -13.85 8.21
CA ALA A 64 -0.13 -14.61 7.83
C ALA A 64 0.89 -13.78 7.06
N THR A 65 0.61 -12.51 6.79
CA THR A 65 1.49 -11.72 5.93
C THR A 65 2.77 -11.31 6.63
N SER A 66 3.83 -11.12 5.84
CA SER A 66 5.08 -10.58 6.33
C SER A 66 5.27 -9.12 5.91
N ALA A 67 4.21 -8.49 5.41
CA ALA A 67 4.30 -7.12 4.91
C ALA A 67 4.79 -6.15 5.96
N GLY A 68 5.53 -5.14 5.54
CA GLY A 68 5.98 -4.09 6.44
C GLY A 68 4.86 -3.16 6.84
N ALA A 69 3.90 -2.92 5.94
CA ALA A 69 2.75 -2.06 6.21
C ALA A 69 1.57 -2.52 5.39
N CYS A 70 0.38 -2.15 5.81
CA CYS A 70 -0.83 -2.59 5.12
C CYS A 70 -1.95 -1.56 5.28
N PHE A 71 -2.58 -1.20 4.18
CA PHE A 71 -3.80 -0.39 4.22
C PHE A 71 -4.97 -1.28 4.58
N LEU A 72 -5.76 -0.87 5.54
CA LEU A 72 -6.91 -1.66 5.96
C LEU A 72 -7.90 -0.80 6.73
N ARG A 73 -9.12 -1.31 6.88
CA ARG A 73 -10.11 -0.66 7.71
C ARG A 73 -9.83 -1.00 9.17
N ARG A 74 -10.23 -0.11 10.06
CA ARG A 74 -9.97 -0.30 11.50
C ARG A 74 -10.59 -1.57 12.05
N GLU A 75 -11.66 -2.04 11.44
CA GLU A 75 -12.32 -3.26 11.91
C GLU A 75 -11.43 -4.49 11.80
N HIS A 76 -10.36 -4.42 11.00
CA HIS A 76 -9.45 -5.54 10.84
C HIS A 76 -8.17 -5.40 11.67
N ALA A 77 -8.09 -4.37 12.49
CA ALA A 77 -6.86 -4.09 13.24
C ALA A 77 -6.41 -5.27 14.11
N SER A 78 -7.36 -6.01 14.66
CA SER A 78 -7.01 -7.12 15.53
C SER A 78 -6.31 -8.27 14.81
N LYS A 79 -6.36 -8.26 13.48
CA LYS A 79 -5.73 -9.33 12.70
C LYS A 79 -4.35 -8.97 12.19
N LEU A 80 -3.89 -7.76 12.49
CA LEU A 80 -2.56 -7.34 12.03
C LEU A 80 -1.47 -8.09 12.76
N PRO A 81 -0.49 -8.63 12.02
CA PRO A 81 0.71 -9.17 12.68
C PRO A 81 1.47 -8.08 13.42
N ALA A 82 2.23 -8.48 14.42
CA ALA A 82 2.97 -7.53 15.26
C ALA A 82 3.96 -6.68 14.45
N ASP A 83 4.52 -7.25 13.39
CA ASP A 83 5.53 -6.55 12.61
C ASP A 83 4.96 -5.79 11.41
N THR A 84 3.67 -5.79 11.21
CA THR A 84 3.05 -5.08 10.10
C THR A 84 2.40 -3.80 10.62
N VAL A 85 2.82 -2.66 10.05
CA VAL A 85 2.26 -1.38 10.46
C VAL A 85 0.91 -1.18 9.79
N GLY A 86 -0.12 -0.92 10.58
CA GLY A 86 -1.45 -0.67 10.04
C GLY A 86 -1.61 0.76 9.58
N LEU A 87 -2.09 0.95 8.37
CA LEU A 87 -2.43 2.26 7.83
C LEU A 87 -3.94 2.26 7.62
N PHE A 88 -4.65 2.87 8.55
CA PHE A 88 -6.11 2.78 8.58
C PHE A 88 -6.79 3.75 7.63
N THR A 89 -7.73 3.23 6.87
CA THR A 89 -8.49 4.02 5.92
C THR A 89 -9.82 3.31 5.67
N ASP A 90 -10.85 4.07 5.34
CA ASP A 90 -12.13 3.50 4.97
C ASP A 90 -12.12 2.99 3.54
N ARG A 91 -11.10 3.34 2.78
CA ARG A 91 -11.00 2.96 1.37
C ARG A 91 -9.62 2.40 1.04
N PRO A 92 -9.34 1.17 1.46
CA PRO A 92 -8.01 0.59 1.24
C PRO A 92 -7.60 0.52 -0.23
N TYR A 93 -8.55 0.21 -1.11
CA TYR A 93 -8.22 0.11 -2.53
C TYR A 93 -7.89 1.49 -3.12
N HIS A 94 -8.59 2.51 -2.68
CA HIS A 94 -8.31 3.87 -3.12
C HIS A 94 -6.93 4.31 -2.60
N ALA A 95 -6.62 3.97 -1.37
CA ALA A 95 -5.30 4.26 -0.80
C ALA A 95 -4.21 3.55 -1.60
N LEU A 96 -4.47 2.31 -1.99
CA LEU A 96 -3.53 1.56 -2.81
C LEU A 96 -3.26 2.28 -4.13
N ALA A 97 -4.32 2.77 -4.78
CA ALA A 97 -4.16 3.48 -6.05
C ALA A 97 -3.29 4.72 -5.89
N ARG A 98 -3.48 5.44 -4.80
CA ARG A 98 -2.67 6.63 -4.54
C ARG A 98 -1.21 6.26 -4.25
N ALA A 99 -1.01 5.16 -3.53
CA ALA A 99 0.35 4.70 -3.24
C ALA A 99 1.05 4.24 -4.51
N LEU A 100 0.33 3.61 -5.41
CA LEU A 100 0.91 3.21 -6.69
C LEU A 100 1.41 4.43 -7.47
N CYS A 101 0.68 5.54 -7.38
CA CYS A 101 1.14 6.77 -8.03
C CYS A 101 2.39 7.32 -7.37
N LEU A 102 2.59 7.05 -6.08
CA LEU A 102 3.78 7.50 -5.40
C LEU A 102 5.00 6.72 -5.88
N PHE A 103 4.88 5.40 -5.93
CA PHE A 103 6.01 4.53 -6.30
C PHE A 103 6.24 4.48 -7.80
N TYR A 104 5.19 4.64 -8.60
CA TYR A 104 5.27 4.52 -10.05
C TYR A 104 4.52 5.67 -10.72
N PRO A 105 4.97 6.91 -10.53
CA PRO A 105 4.23 8.07 -11.05
C PRO A 105 4.09 8.04 -12.56
N ASP A 106 5.09 7.51 -13.26
CA ASP A 106 5.02 7.48 -14.71
C ASP A 106 4.04 6.44 -15.23
N ALA A 107 3.96 5.32 -14.52
CA ALA A 107 3.06 4.26 -14.92
C ALA A 107 1.61 4.61 -14.66
N GLY A 108 1.36 5.31 -13.55
CA GLY A 108 0.00 5.60 -13.16
C GLY A 108 -0.70 6.55 -14.08
N ARG A 109 0.08 7.51 -14.65
CA ARG A 109 -0.53 8.53 -15.40
C ARG A 109 -1.28 8.08 -16.61
N PRO A 110 -0.70 7.36 -17.52
CA PRO A 110 -1.43 6.96 -18.71
C PRO A 110 -2.55 5.98 -18.42
N LEU A 111 -2.42 5.21 -17.40
CA LEU A 111 -3.45 4.25 -17.14
C LEU A 111 -4.64 4.83 -16.46
N VAL A 112 -4.37 5.71 -15.64
CA VAL A 112 -5.40 6.31 -14.90
C VAL A 112 -6.37 7.03 -15.70
N TYR A 113 -5.96 7.49 -16.71
CA TYR A 113 -6.77 8.23 -17.38
C TYR A 113 -7.41 7.62 -18.32
N GLN A 114 -7.22 6.77 -18.56
CA GLN A 114 -7.86 6.20 -19.42
C GLN A 114 -8.81 5.54 -19.01
N GLY A 115 -8.93 5.70 -18.45
CA GLY A 115 -9.77 5.25 -18.15
C GLY A 115 -10.51 5.26 -17.76
N GLN A 116 -10.08 5.58 -17.83
CA GLN A 116 -10.64 5.67 -17.55
C GLN A 116 -11.36 5.62 -17.35
N ASP A 117 -11.08 5.75 -17.57
CA ASP A 117 -11.71 5.77 -17.45
C ASP A 117 -12.43 5.41 -17.22
N GLY A 118 -12.25 5.53 -17.32
CA GLY A 118 -12.91 5.29 -17.29
C GLY A 118 -13.45 4.93 -16.84
N PRO A 119 -13.61 4.92 -16.96
CA PRO A 119 -14.14 4.61 -16.57
C PRO A 119 -14.49 4.31 -15.90
N VAL A 120 -14.21 4.33 -15.96
CA VAL A 120 -14.51 4.23 -15.44
C VAL A 120 -14.96 4.12 -14.84
N HIS A 121 -14.96 4.22 -14.88
CA HIS A 121 -15.37 4.36 -14.47
C HIS A 121 -15.68 4.34 -14.09
#